data_68cd2ac81c59d7de15e44b3b66626a27
#
_entry.id   68cd2ac81c59d7de15e44b3b66626a27
#
_cell.length_a   1.000
_cell.length_b   1.000
_cell.length_c   1.000
_cell.angle_alpha   90.00
_cell.angle_beta   90.00
_cell.angle_gamma   90.00
#
_symmetry.space_group_name_H-M   'P 1'
#
loop_
_entity.id
_entity.type
_entity.pdbx_description
1 polymer ?
#
loop_
_entity_poly.entity_id
_entity_poly.type
_entity_poly.pdbx_seq_one_letter_code
_entity_poly.pdbx_strand_id
1 'polypeptide(L)'
;MTLRTVIFSLLCLTIEPLLLSVVLADDQSENLVRTSRDDTVTLDTLFAELEKATSLAEAQRVERSIWAKWHWHKIPRLSQKLKLGTTYLQENNFKKALYIFNKIIKEAPAFSEAYNKRATTYFLMKKYDKSLMDIKVTLTLEPRHFGALSGMGLIFMNRGDFQRALMAFTAVLKIYPFSISAAANMKIIERELNLKVL
;
A
#
# COMPACT_ATOMS: atom_id res chain seq x y z
N MET A 1 20.65 6.82 -63.96
CA MET A 1 19.50 7.65 -63.49
C MET A 1 19.05 7.06 -62.17
N THR A 2 19.35 7.67 -61.27
CA THR A 2 19.33 7.91 -59.83
C THR A 2 18.09 7.41 -59.09
N LEU A 3 18.36 6.41 -58.31
CA LEU A 3 17.53 5.89 -57.21
C LEU A 3 17.59 6.86 -56.00
N ARG A 4 16.71 7.82 -55.94
CA ARG A 4 16.51 8.70 -54.76
C ARG A 4 15.09 9.21 -54.78
N THR A 5 14.17 8.52 -54.14
CA THR A 5 12.88 9.07 -53.60
C THR A 5 11.96 7.91 -53.18
N VAL A 6 12.23 7.21 -52.11
CA VAL A 6 11.22 6.53 -51.28
C VAL A 6 11.86 6.22 -49.93
N ILE A 7 12.17 7.22 -49.13
CA ILE A 7 12.39 7.06 -47.68
C ILE A 7 11.92 8.36 -47.00
N PHE A 8 10.63 8.59 -46.99
CA PHE A 8 10.03 9.59 -46.13
C PHE A 8 8.53 9.29 -45.97
N SER A 9 8.21 8.16 -45.37
CA SER A 9 6.81 7.92 -44.95
C SER A 9 6.67 6.73 -43.99
N LEU A 10 7.59 6.56 -43.04
CA LEU A 10 7.42 5.52 -42.03
C LEU A 10 8.00 5.93 -40.66
N LEU A 11 7.95 7.21 -40.28
CA LEU A 11 8.44 7.68 -38.99
C LEU A 11 7.41 8.51 -38.23
N CYS A 12 6.12 8.23 -38.40
CA CYS A 12 5.06 9.00 -37.74
C CYS A 12 4.00 8.15 -37.02
N LEU A 13 4.27 6.88 -36.70
CA LEU A 13 3.25 6.00 -36.08
C LEU A 13 3.66 5.27 -34.81
N THR A 14 4.75 5.68 -34.14
CA THR A 14 5.20 5.00 -32.90
C THR A 14 5.35 5.91 -31.67
N ILE A 15 4.90 7.15 -31.72
CA ILE A 15 5.07 8.10 -30.59
C ILE A 15 3.79 8.22 -29.72
N GLU A 16 2.63 7.82 -30.21
CA GLU A 16 1.37 8.03 -29.49
C GLU A 16 1.12 7.16 -28.26
N PRO A 17 1.54 5.87 -28.13
CA PRO A 17 1.21 5.11 -26.95
C PRO A 17 1.98 5.57 -25.69
N LEU A 18 3.18 6.15 -25.85
CA LEU A 18 3.97 6.62 -24.71
C LEU A 18 3.46 7.96 -24.14
N LEU A 19 3.03 8.88 -25.02
CA LEU A 19 2.44 10.16 -24.61
C LEU A 19 1.08 9.95 -23.94
N LEU A 20 0.26 9.03 -24.46
CA LEU A 20 -1.04 8.73 -23.87
C LEU A 20 -0.90 8.07 -22.49
N SER A 21 0.09 7.18 -22.29
CA SER A 21 0.35 6.56 -20.99
C SER A 21 0.89 7.55 -19.96
N VAL A 22 1.70 8.52 -20.37
CA VAL A 22 2.20 9.59 -19.49
C VAL A 22 1.07 10.55 -19.11
N VAL A 23 0.20 10.94 -20.05
CA VAL A 23 -0.95 11.80 -19.78
C VAL A 23 -1.96 11.11 -18.85
N LEU A 24 -2.26 9.82 -19.06
CA LEU A 24 -3.16 9.05 -18.19
C LEU A 24 -2.56 8.82 -16.80
N ALA A 25 -1.25 8.65 -16.68
CA ALA A 25 -0.57 8.50 -15.39
C ALA A 25 -0.55 9.82 -14.60
N ASP A 26 -0.42 10.94 -15.29
CA ASP A 26 -0.43 12.29 -14.68
C ASP A 26 -1.84 12.63 -14.18
N ASP A 27 -2.88 12.36 -14.96
CA ASP A 27 -4.28 12.55 -14.56
C ASP A 27 -4.67 11.67 -13.37
N GLN A 28 -4.20 10.42 -13.31
CA GLN A 28 -4.43 9.56 -12.14
C GLN A 28 -3.69 10.05 -10.90
N SER A 29 -2.48 10.58 -11.04
CA SER A 29 -1.71 11.12 -9.92
C SER A 29 -2.34 12.41 -9.37
N GLU A 30 -2.80 13.30 -10.24
CA GLU A 30 -3.52 14.51 -9.85
C GLU A 30 -4.85 14.20 -9.15
N ASN A 31 -5.61 13.24 -9.64
CA ASN A 31 -6.86 12.80 -9.02
C ASN A 31 -6.63 12.22 -7.62
N LEU A 32 -5.59 11.41 -7.41
CA LEU A 32 -5.24 10.89 -6.09
C LEU A 32 -4.84 11.99 -5.12
N VAL A 33 -4.06 12.97 -5.56
CA VAL A 33 -3.68 14.14 -4.75
C VAL A 33 -4.91 14.99 -4.42
N ARG A 34 -5.83 15.16 -5.36
CA ARG A 34 -7.08 15.89 -5.15
C ARG A 34 -7.98 15.17 -4.13
N THR A 35 -8.18 13.86 -4.30
CA THR A 35 -8.98 13.04 -3.36
C THR A 35 -8.37 13.05 -1.96
N SER A 36 -7.04 13.03 -1.82
CA SER A 36 -6.39 13.06 -0.49
C SER A 36 -6.60 14.37 0.26
N ARG A 37 -6.79 15.49 -0.46
CA ARG A 37 -6.98 16.84 0.11
C ARG A 37 -8.45 17.24 0.23
N ASP A 38 -9.33 16.51 -0.42
CA ASP A 38 -10.78 16.78 -0.37
C ASP A 38 -11.33 16.35 0.99
N ASP A 39 -11.70 17.31 1.82
CA ASP A 39 -12.23 17.06 3.15
C ASP A 39 -13.64 16.45 3.12
N THR A 40 -14.33 16.50 1.99
CA THR A 40 -15.65 15.85 1.81
C THR A 40 -15.52 14.33 1.64
N VAL A 41 -14.39 13.84 1.10
CA VAL A 41 -14.11 12.42 0.96
C VAL A 41 -13.40 11.92 2.22
N THR A 42 -14.11 11.22 3.07
CA THR A 42 -13.59 10.66 4.32
C THR A 42 -13.14 9.20 4.14
N LEU A 43 -12.35 8.68 5.09
CA LEU A 43 -12.06 7.24 5.12
C LEU A 43 -13.33 6.40 5.27
N ASP A 44 -14.33 6.88 6.00
CA ASP A 44 -15.59 6.16 6.19
C ASP A 44 -16.36 6.01 4.87
N THR A 45 -16.42 7.09 4.07
CA THR A 45 -17.03 7.01 2.73
C THR A 45 -16.27 6.07 1.81
N LEU A 46 -14.93 6.11 1.82
CA LEU A 46 -14.11 5.21 1.00
C LEU A 46 -14.25 3.74 1.42
N PHE A 47 -14.32 3.45 2.71
CA PHE A 47 -14.55 2.08 3.17
C PHE A 47 -15.96 1.58 2.83
N ALA A 48 -16.98 2.45 2.90
CA ALA A 48 -18.33 2.10 2.45
C ALA A 48 -18.38 1.84 0.92
N GLU A 49 -17.60 2.58 0.12
CA GLU A 49 -17.44 2.29 -1.32
C GLU A 49 -16.67 0.97 -1.54
N LEU A 50 -15.63 0.71 -0.76
CA LEU A 50 -14.85 -0.52 -0.88
C LEU A 50 -15.69 -1.76 -0.59
N GLU A 51 -16.55 -1.70 0.40
CA GLU A 51 -17.50 -2.76 0.76
C GLU A 51 -18.52 -3.03 -0.35
N LYS A 52 -18.96 -1.98 -1.06
CA LYS A 52 -19.94 -2.06 -2.15
C LYS A 52 -19.33 -2.35 -3.51
N ALA A 53 -18.01 -2.40 -3.62
CA ALA A 53 -17.35 -2.66 -4.89
C ALA A 53 -17.81 -4.00 -5.48
N THR A 54 -18.14 -4.00 -6.78
CA THR A 54 -18.66 -5.17 -7.50
C THR A 54 -17.61 -5.80 -8.43
N SER A 55 -16.48 -5.12 -8.60
CA SER A 55 -15.39 -5.59 -9.44
C SER A 55 -14.02 -5.30 -8.81
N LEU A 56 -13.01 -6.08 -9.22
CA LEU A 56 -11.63 -5.87 -8.81
C LEU A 56 -11.12 -4.48 -9.20
N ALA A 57 -11.47 -3.99 -10.40
CA ALA A 57 -11.04 -2.69 -10.88
C ALA A 57 -11.59 -1.55 -10.03
N GLU A 58 -12.86 -1.63 -9.63
CA GLU A 58 -13.51 -0.69 -8.73
C GLU A 58 -12.87 -0.72 -7.35
N ALA A 59 -12.71 -1.91 -6.77
CA ALA A 59 -12.08 -2.09 -5.47
C ALA A 59 -10.65 -1.53 -5.44
N GLN A 60 -9.84 -1.77 -6.47
CA GLN A 60 -8.49 -1.23 -6.59
C GLN A 60 -8.47 0.29 -6.73
N ARG A 61 -9.45 0.90 -7.42
CA ARG A 61 -9.58 2.35 -7.49
C ARG A 61 -9.80 2.93 -6.09
N VAL A 62 -10.74 2.38 -5.33
CA VAL A 62 -11.04 2.82 -3.97
C VAL A 62 -9.85 2.57 -3.03
N GLU A 63 -9.19 1.42 -3.14
CA GLU A 63 -7.97 1.10 -2.39
C GLU A 63 -6.91 2.18 -2.56
N ARG A 64 -6.63 2.62 -3.81
CA ARG A 64 -5.68 3.71 -4.06
C ARG A 64 -6.07 5.00 -3.35
N SER A 65 -7.35 5.34 -3.32
CA SER A 65 -7.85 6.52 -2.62
C SER A 65 -7.68 6.40 -1.10
N ILE A 66 -7.92 5.23 -0.52
CA ILE A 66 -7.67 4.94 0.89
C ILE A 66 -6.17 5.11 1.22
N TRP A 67 -5.29 4.54 0.41
CA TRP A 67 -3.84 4.73 0.57
C TRP A 67 -3.44 6.20 0.47
N ALA A 68 -4.01 6.96 -0.46
CA ALA A 68 -3.74 8.39 -0.60
C ALA A 68 -4.16 9.16 0.67
N LYS A 69 -5.32 8.84 1.26
CA LYS A 69 -5.77 9.41 2.55
C LYS A 69 -4.82 9.05 3.69
N TRP A 70 -4.39 7.81 3.84
CA TRP A 70 -3.43 7.41 4.88
C TRP A 70 -2.05 8.06 4.73
N HIS A 71 -1.60 8.34 3.48
CA HIS A 71 -0.33 9.02 3.23
C HIS A 71 -0.40 10.54 3.42
N TRP A 72 -1.61 11.10 3.44
CA TRP A 72 -1.81 12.53 3.59
C TRP A 72 -1.86 12.95 5.06
N HIS A 73 -1.27 14.12 5.35
CA HIS A 73 -1.39 14.80 6.65
C HIS A 73 -1.65 16.28 6.45
N LYS A 74 -2.52 16.89 7.29
CA LYS A 74 -2.86 18.32 7.21
C LYS A 74 -1.64 19.27 7.28
N ILE A 75 -0.55 18.80 7.87
CA ILE A 75 0.74 19.51 7.83
C ILE A 75 1.56 18.94 6.65
N PRO A 76 1.71 19.67 5.52
CA PRO A 76 2.26 19.11 4.27
C PRO A 76 3.67 18.53 4.40
N ARG A 77 4.51 19.15 5.27
CA ARG A 77 5.86 18.64 5.51
C ARG A 77 5.90 17.23 6.11
N LEU A 78 4.84 16.79 6.82
CA LEU A 78 4.78 15.43 7.37
C LEU A 78 4.50 14.39 6.29
N SER A 79 3.61 14.71 5.32
CA SER A 79 3.43 13.85 4.13
C SER A 79 4.71 13.78 3.29
N GLN A 80 5.43 14.90 3.13
CA GLN A 80 6.73 14.91 2.44
C GLN A 80 7.78 14.07 3.18
N LYS A 81 7.87 14.19 4.51
CA LYS A 81 8.75 13.33 5.33
C LYS A 81 8.37 11.86 5.20
N LEU A 82 7.07 11.53 5.22
CA LEU A 82 6.61 10.16 5.04
C LEU A 82 7.06 9.60 3.69
N LYS A 83 6.89 10.37 2.61
CA LYS A 83 7.38 10.01 1.27
C LYS A 83 8.89 9.77 1.27
N LEU A 84 9.68 10.68 1.86
CA LEU A 84 11.15 10.54 1.96
C LEU A 84 11.54 9.27 2.74
N GLY A 85 10.90 9.01 3.89
CA GLY A 85 11.13 7.81 4.67
C GLY A 85 10.79 6.53 3.89
N THR A 86 9.72 6.57 3.09
CA THR A 86 9.30 5.47 2.21
C THR A 86 10.32 5.24 1.09
N THR A 87 10.88 6.30 0.50
CA THR A 87 11.98 6.17 -0.48
C THR A 87 13.19 5.47 0.14
N TYR A 88 13.64 5.88 1.35
CA TYR A 88 14.73 5.19 2.03
C TYR A 88 14.40 3.72 2.35
N LEU A 89 13.15 3.42 2.67
CA LEU A 89 12.70 2.04 2.88
C LEU A 89 12.82 1.20 1.61
N GLN A 90 12.40 1.73 0.46
CA GLN A 90 12.51 1.09 -0.87
C GLN A 90 13.97 0.86 -1.29
N GLU A 91 14.86 1.77 -0.92
CA GLU A 91 16.31 1.67 -1.11
C GLU A 91 16.99 0.72 -0.10
N ASN A 92 16.23 0.05 0.78
CA ASN A 92 16.72 -0.76 1.90
C ASN A 92 17.61 0.02 2.88
N ASN A 93 17.55 1.36 2.87
CA ASN A 93 18.24 2.20 3.84
C ASN A 93 17.45 2.31 5.14
N PHE A 94 17.31 1.17 5.82
CA PHE A 94 16.46 1.04 7.01
C PHE A 94 16.83 2.01 8.14
N LYS A 95 18.12 2.34 8.28
CA LYS A 95 18.57 3.28 9.31
C LYS A 95 18.01 4.68 9.08
N LYS A 96 18.06 5.19 7.84
CA LYS A 96 17.49 6.49 7.48
C LYS A 96 15.96 6.46 7.52
N ALA A 97 15.34 5.39 7.02
CA ALA A 97 13.88 5.23 7.09
C ALA A 97 13.37 5.31 8.54
N LEU A 98 13.95 4.54 9.47
CA LEU A 98 13.60 4.56 10.90
C LEU A 98 13.80 5.95 11.51
N TYR A 99 14.89 6.64 11.18
CA TYR A 99 15.14 8.00 11.67
C TYR A 99 14.01 8.95 11.27
N ILE A 100 13.58 8.91 10.00
CA ILE A 100 12.50 9.77 9.49
C ILE A 100 11.16 9.41 10.15
N PHE A 101 10.78 8.13 10.20
CA PHE A 101 9.52 7.72 10.80
C PHE A 101 9.47 8.02 12.31
N ASN A 102 10.56 7.87 13.04
CA ASN A 102 10.65 8.28 14.45
C ASN A 102 10.41 9.79 14.62
N LYS A 103 10.94 10.62 13.73
CA LYS A 103 10.68 12.07 13.77
C LYS A 103 9.21 12.41 13.49
N ILE A 104 8.58 11.73 12.52
CA ILE A 104 7.16 11.93 12.23
C ILE A 104 6.31 11.55 13.44
N ILE A 105 6.56 10.38 14.02
CA ILE A 105 5.81 9.86 15.18
C ILE A 105 5.94 10.78 16.38
N LYS A 106 7.15 11.32 16.64
CA LYS A 106 7.36 12.28 17.71
C LYS A 106 6.56 13.57 17.52
N GLU A 107 6.44 14.02 16.28
CA GLU A 107 5.77 15.28 15.91
C GLU A 107 4.25 15.10 15.78
N ALA A 108 3.79 13.98 15.28
CA ALA A 108 2.39 13.64 15.03
C ALA A 108 2.08 12.21 15.51
N PRO A 109 1.91 11.99 16.81
CA PRO A 109 1.71 10.65 17.38
C PRO A 109 0.39 9.99 16.98
N ALA A 110 -0.55 10.72 16.39
CA ALA A 110 -1.79 10.20 15.82
C ALA A 110 -1.71 9.85 14.32
N PHE A 111 -0.53 9.98 13.70
CA PHE A 111 -0.37 9.67 12.28
C PHE A 111 -0.11 8.17 12.07
N SER A 112 -1.18 7.38 11.93
CA SER A 112 -1.16 5.91 11.87
C SER A 112 -0.18 5.36 10.83
N GLU A 113 -0.12 5.96 9.64
CA GLU A 113 0.73 5.50 8.55
C GLU A 113 2.23 5.60 8.86
N ALA A 114 2.65 6.53 9.71
CA ALA A 114 4.04 6.60 10.14
C ALA A 114 4.45 5.36 10.96
N TYR A 115 3.57 4.86 11.82
CA TYR A 115 3.78 3.60 12.53
C TYR A 115 3.75 2.41 11.58
N ASN A 116 2.79 2.36 10.64
CA ASN A 116 2.71 1.30 9.64
C ASN A 116 4.01 1.21 8.79
N LYS A 117 4.55 2.32 8.33
CA LYS A 117 5.83 2.35 7.59
C LYS A 117 7.02 1.94 8.46
N ARG A 118 7.04 2.33 9.74
CA ARG A 118 8.08 1.89 10.67
C ARG A 118 7.95 0.39 10.96
N ALA A 119 6.74 -0.12 11.12
CA ALA A 119 6.46 -1.55 11.25
C ALA A 119 6.97 -2.34 10.04
N THR A 120 6.70 -1.86 8.83
CA THR A 120 7.22 -2.46 7.58
C THR A 120 8.75 -2.47 7.58
N THR A 121 9.38 -1.38 8.03
CA THR A 121 10.85 -1.32 8.14
C THR A 121 11.37 -2.37 9.12
N TYR A 122 10.75 -2.50 10.30
CA TYR A 122 11.13 -3.54 11.27
C TYR A 122 10.88 -4.96 10.75
N PHE A 123 9.80 -5.18 9.99
CA PHE A 123 9.52 -6.47 9.35
C PHE A 123 10.65 -6.88 8.40
N LEU A 124 11.07 -5.99 7.49
CA LEU A 124 12.15 -6.23 6.55
C LEU A 124 13.51 -6.46 7.27
N MET A 125 13.69 -5.86 8.43
CA MET A 125 14.84 -6.12 9.32
C MET A 125 14.68 -7.41 10.14
N LYS A 126 13.61 -8.19 9.96
CA LYS A 126 13.24 -9.38 10.76
C LYS A 126 13.06 -9.10 12.26
N LYS A 127 12.84 -7.84 12.63
CA LYS A 127 12.57 -7.41 14.00
C LYS A 127 11.07 -7.49 14.31
N TYR A 128 10.52 -8.70 14.25
CA TYR A 128 9.09 -8.97 14.24
C TYR A 128 8.35 -8.42 15.47
N ASP A 129 8.94 -8.49 16.66
CA ASP A 129 8.30 -7.96 17.87
C ASP A 129 8.12 -6.44 17.80
N LYS A 130 9.15 -5.70 17.33
CA LYS A 130 9.04 -4.25 17.14
C LYS A 130 8.01 -3.91 16.04
N SER A 131 7.95 -4.71 14.99
CA SER A 131 6.95 -4.56 13.94
C SER A 131 5.53 -4.74 14.50
N LEU A 132 5.29 -5.80 15.30
CA LEU A 132 3.99 -6.05 15.92
C LEU A 132 3.57 -4.94 16.90
N MET A 133 4.52 -4.35 17.64
CA MET A 133 4.23 -3.19 18.51
C MET A 133 3.71 -2.00 17.69
N ASP A 134 4.34 -1.66 16.58
CA ASP A 134 3.92 -0.57 15.72
C ASP A 134 2.61 -0.89 14.98
N ILE A 135 2.41 -2.13 14.54
CA ILE A 135 1.14 -2.60 13.97
C ILE A 135 0.00 -2.41 14.97
N LYS A 136 0.22 -2.78 16.24
CA LYS A 136 -0.79 -2.57 17.29
C LYS A 136 -1.18 -1.10 17.40
N VAL A 137 -0.21 -0.18 17.40
CA VAL A 137 -0.51 1.26 17.44
C VAL A 137 -1.26 1.69 16.17
N THR A 138 -0.83 1.24 15.00
CA THR A 138 -1.52 1.52 13.73
C THR A 138 -2.99 1.12 13.80
N LEU A 139 -3.28 -0.11 14.27
CA LEU A 139 -4.65 -0.64 14.37
C LEU A 139 -5.47 -0.02 15.51
N THR A 140 -4.83 0.55 16.54
CA THR A 140 -5.51 1.36 17.55
C THR A 140 -5.98 2.69 16.95
N LEU A 141 -5.16 3.31 16.07
CA LEU A 141 -5.47 4.59 15.43
C LEU A 141 -6.43 4.43 14.22
N GLU A 142 -6.30 3.35 13.47
CA GLU A 142 -7.16 2.99 12.33
C GLU A 142 -7.39 1.46 12.33
N PRO A 143 -8.48 0.99 12.92
CA PRO A 143 -8.77 -0.45 13.02
C PRO A 143 -8.96 -1.16 11.66
N ARG A 144 -9.28 -0.40 10.61
CA ARG A 144 -9.48 -0.93 9.24
C ARG A 144 -8.20 -0.88 8.41
N HIS A 145 -7.05 -0.65 9.01
CA HIS A 145 -5.79 -0.55 8.27
C HIS A 145 -5.35 -1.91 7.73
N PHE A 146 -5.92 -2.31 6.59
CA PHE A 146 -5.68 -3.63 5.97
C PHE A 146 -4.20 -3.89 5.65
N GLY A 147 -3.38 -2.86 5.39
CA GLY A 147 -1.94 -3.00 5.22
C GLY A 147 -1.23 -3.45 6.51
N ALA A 148 -1.63 -2.91 7.66
CA ALA A 148 -1.10 -3.33 8.96
C ALA A 148 -1.55 -4.75 9.33
N LEU A 149 -2.82 -5.10 9.08
CA LEU A 149 -3.34 -6.47 9.24
C LEU A 149 -2.59 -7.47 8.35
N SER A 150 -2.33 -7.11 7.08
CA SER A 150 -1.53 -7.94 6.18
C SER A 150 -0.10 -8.14 6.70
N GLY A 151 0.53 -7.08 7.18
CA GLY A 151 1.86 -7.14 7.82
C GLY A 151 1.88 -8.07 9.04
N MET A 152 0.84 -8.03 9.87
CA MET A 152 0.67 -8.94 11.00
C MET A 152 0.56 -10.39 10.55
N GLY A 153 -0.25 -10.67 9.52
CA GLY A 153 -0.38 -12.00 8.92
C GLY A 153 0.95 -12.53 8.40
N LEU A 154 1.72 -11.71 7.67
CA LEU A 154 3.04 -12.09 7.18
C LEU A 154 4.04 -12.39 8.31
N ILE A 155 4.00 -11.65 9.42
CA ILE A 155 4.86 -11.93 10.57
C ILE A 155 4.51 -13.29 11.17
N PHE A 156 3.23 -13.59 11.36
CA PHE A 156 2.81 -14.88 11.90
C PHE A 156 3.13 -16.05 10.96
N MET A 157 2.97 -15.87 9.64
CA MET A 157 3.46 -16.87 8.66
C MET A 157 4.97 -17.13 8.82
N ASN A 158 5.79 -16.07 8.91
CA ASN A 158 7.23 -16.20 9.09
C ASN A 158 7.63 -16.87 10.42
N ARG A 159 6.75 -16.85 11.41
CA ARG A 159 6.92 -17.54 12.71
C ARG A 159 6.33 -18.96 12.71
N GLY A 160 5.72 -19.41 11.63
CA GLY A 160 5.03 -20.69 11.54
C GLY A 160 3.72 -20.74 12.33
N ASP A 161 3.21 -19.61 12.79
CA ASP A 161 1.94 -19.48 13.51
C ASP A 161 0.80 -19.28 12.51
N PHE A 162 0.48 -20.34 11.80
CA PHE A 162 -0.47 -20.30 10.70
C PHE A 162 -1.90 -19.98 11.17
N GLN A 163 -2.26 -20.33 12.41
CA GLN A 163 -3.58 -19.99 12.94
C GLN A 163 -3.76 -18.46 13.10
N ARG A 164 -2.80 -17.79 13.73
CA ARG A 164 -2.85 -16.32 13.86
C ARG A 164 -2.69 -15.62 12.51
N ALA A 165 -1.91 -16.18 11.59
CA ALA A 165 -1.80 -15.66 10.24
C ALA A 165 -3.14 -15.72 9.50
N LEU A 166 -3.85 -16.85 9.59
CA LEU A 166 -5.18 -17.03 9.00
C LEU A 166 -6.17 -16.00 9.54
N MET A 167 -6.20 -15.79 10.86
CA MET A 167 -7.06 -14.78 11.50
C MET A 167 -6.77 -13.37 10.95
N ALA A 168 -5.50 -13.02 10.80
CA ALA A 168 -5.11 -11.70 10.30
C ALA A 168 -5.55 -11.49 8.84
N PHE A 169 -5.34 -12.46 7.94
CA PHE A 169 -5.78 -12.33 6.54
C PHE A 169 -7.30 -12.41 6.39
N THR A 170 -7.99 -13.18 7.23
CA THR A 170 -9.47 -13.16 7.31
C THR A 170 -9.97 -11.75 7.66
N ALA A 171 -9.32 -11.08 8.61
CA ALA A 171 -9.65 -9.69 8.95
C ALA A 171 -9.39 -8.73 7.76
N VAL A 172 -8.31 -8.95 6.98
CA VAL A 172 -8.10 -8.20 5.73
C VAL A 172 -9.25 -8.39 4.77
N LEU A 173 -9.64 -9.64 4.48
CA LEU A 173 -10.70 -9.93 3.51
C LEU A 173 -12.08 -9.46 3.97
N LYS A 174 -12.32 -9.36 5.27
CA LYS A 174 -13.54 -8.75 5.80
C LYS A 174 -13.64 -7.25 5.49
N ILE A 175 -12.50 -6.54 5.46
CA ILE A 175 -12.44 -5.10 5.17
C ILE A 175 -12.31 -4.87 3.65
N TYR A 176 -11.50 -5.68 2.99
CA TYR A 176 -11.19 -5.59 1.56
C TYR A 176 -11.36 -6.96 0.89
N PRO A 177 -12.61 -7.33 0.46
CA PRO A 177 -12.91 -8.66 -0.10
C PRO A 177 -12.13 -8.99 -1.36
N PHE A 178 -11.74 -7.99 -2.16
CA PHE A 178 -10.95 -8.14 -3.38
C PHE A 178 -9.44 -8.16 -3.17
N SER A 179 -8.95 -8.31 -1.94
CA SER A 179 -7.51 -8.38 -1.66
C SER A 179 -6.90 -9.68 -2.19
N ILE A 180 -6.32 -9.62 -3.40
CA ILE A 180 -5.66 -10.76 -4.06
C ILE A 180 -4.54 -11.32 -3.17
N SER A 181 -3.74 -10.44 -2.55
CA SER A 181 -2.61 -10.86 -1.71
C SER A 181 -3.07 -11.59 -0.45
N ALA A 182 -4.14 -11.14 0.20
CA ALA A 182 -4.68 -11.81 1.37
C ALA A 182 -5.25 -13.19 1.00
N ALA A 183 -6.03 -13.28 -0.07
CA ALA A 183 -6.57 -14.54 -0.56
C ALA A 183 -5.47 -15.54 -0.94
N ALA A 184 -4.40 -15.08 -1.60
CA ALA A 184 -3.28 -15.94 -1.95
C ALA A 184 -2.54 -16.46 -0.72
N ASN A 185 -2.28 -15.60 0.28
CA ASN A 185 -1.63 -16.02 1.52
C ASN A 185 -2.50 -17.02 2.31
N MET A 186 -3.82 -16.86 2.34
CA MET A 186 -4.73 -17.82 2.98
C MET A 186 -4.63 -19.20 2.34
N LYS A 187 -4.60 -19.29 1.01
CA LYS A 187 -4.41 -20.57 0.31
C LYS A 187 -3.09 -21.26 0.65
N ILE A 188 -2.01 -20.48 0.84
CA ILE A 188 -0.72 -21.01 1.28
C ILE A 188 -0.84 -21.58 2.70
N ILE A 189 -1.46 -20.83 3.63
CA ILE A 189 -1.65 -21.23 5.02
C ILE A 189 -2.50 -22.50 5.11
N GLU A 190 -3.60 -22.58 4.37
CA GLU A 190 -4.48 -23.76 4.34
C GLU A 190 -3.71 -25.02 3.90
N ARG A 191 -2.86 -24.89 2.88
CA ARG A 191 -1.98 -26.00 2.44
C ARG A 191 -1.02 -26.42 3.55
N GLU A 192 -0.37 -25.48 4.22
CA GLU A 192 0.57 -25.78 5.31
C GLU A 192 -0.12 -26.44 6.51
N LEU A 193 -1.35 -26.03 6.83
CA LEU A 193 -2.14 -26.63 7.90
C LEU A 193 -2.57 -28.06 7.54
N ASN A 194 -3.02 -28.30 6.31
CA ASN A 194 -3.44 -29.63 5.85
C ASN A 194 -2.27 -30.63 5.79
N LEU A 195 -1.06 -30.17 5.42
CA LEU A 195 0.14 -31.02 5.41
C LEU A 195 0.60 -31.42 6.84
N LYS A 196 0.24 -30.68 7.86
CA LYS A 196 0.58 -30.99 9.27
C LYS A 196 -0.39 -31.96 9.93
N VAL A 197 -1.52 -32.27 9.30
CA VAL A 197 -2.54 -33.18 9.82
C VAL A 197 -2.37 -34.59 9.25
N LEU A 198 -1.55 -34.77 8.22
CA LEU A 198 -1.16 -36.07 7.63
C LEU A 198 0.14 -36.59 8.22
#